data_5c7fbdafabd29e4eacc0bb4a1be94768
#
_entry.id   5c7fbdafabd29e4eacc0bb4a1be94768
#
_cell.length_a   1.000
_cell.length_b   1.000
_cell.length_c   1.000
_cell.angle_alpha   90.00
_cell.angle_beta   90.00
_cell.angle_gamma   90.00
#
_symmetry.space_group_name_H-M   'P 1'
#
loop_
_entity.id
_entity.type
_entity.pdbx_description
1 polymer ?
#
loop_
_entity_poly.entity_id
_entity_poly.type
_entity_poly.pdbx_seq_one_letter_code
_entity_poly.pdbx_strand_id
1 'polypeptide(L)'
;SDHRHMRDMVVDLFEKRGQTMSRQHKDIILDIFRLLSAQIHNDKPIVIPAVPGLGKTTLIIIAIVFNLKYKLNFGAVLVVERQDTIQEITDTINSYFDEDKAYPMMGYEAGYCKEGYTKYRPSQCRTCTVKVADCRVKYNYQRQKQFPVVVISHKRLFDMSEKQDLLEALRYWESTPNVGAGKIDLNSTHQRPLLLIDERPTLVENVPTTTQTLTTLLADVQKFTPKFYPEVLSGVNLIRDHYSSPDDYQHIDSTSEGFYWTSDFTFTWMADYLGDFPEYPELVAKIIREGGLYHGTDHTITTTHYSNTYWQDFSTFIYDGTADLDPEYRDDSFYFADIPHLRPYENLTINVCMDQNLSKTYYQEHTGFVRDFCEDIKEIAVTGNTYVVAYKDYEPEYEQHLKNVQNISIEHYGATKGANHLMENVNIVCTGILNKGEPYYLSKTIAINGDVDSFQSDTADRVRRFSDVSAESIKIFDMVTDLVQEI
;
A
#
# COMPACT_ATOMS: atom_id res chain seq x y z
N SER A 1 6.33 20.12 -28.30
CA SER A 1 6.84 20.10 -26.93
C SER A 1 6.89 18.66 -26.43
N ASP A 2 7.75 18.38 -25.49
CA ASP A 2 7.97 17.06 -24.88
C ASP A 2 6.66 16.44 -24.39
N HIS A 3 5.77 17.26 -23.78
CA HIS A 3 4.46 16.81 -23.30
C HIS A 3 3.55 16.27 -24.39
N ARG A 4 3.56 16.90 -25.58
CA ARG A 4 2.80 16.40 -26.74
C ARG A 4 3.36 15.07 -27.23
N HIS A 5 4.68 14.94 -27.27
CA HIS A 5 5.31 13.69 -27.66
C HIS A 5 4.97 12.55 -26.68
N MET A 6 5.06 12.79 -25.36
CA MET A 6 4.64 11.81 -24.36
C MET A 6 3.16 11.42 -24.50
N ARG A 7 2.27 12.40 -24.70
CA ARG A 7 0.85 12.13 -24.97
C ARG A 7 0.68 11.24 -26.21
N ASP A 8 1.35 11.57 -27.29
CA ASP A 8 1.24 10.83 -28.55
C ASP A 8 1.74 9.38 -28.38
N MET A 9 2.81 9.16 -27.62
CA MET A 9 3.26 7.80 -27.25
C MET A 9 2.19 7.01 -26.49
N VAL A 10 1.46 7.66 -25.56
CA VAL A 10 0.35 7.01 -24.84
C VAL A 10 -0.79 6.67 -25.80
N VAL A 11 -1.17 7.62 -26.64
CA VAL A 11 -2.24 7.43 -27.65
C VAL A 11 -1.92 6.24 -28.55
N ASP A 12 -0.70 6.16 -29.07
CA ASP A 12 -0.26 5.06 -29.94
C ASP A 12 -0.33 3.70 -29.22
N LEU A 13 0.01 3.64 -27.91
CA LEU A 13 -0.11 2.41 -27.12
C LEU A 13 -1.57 1.97 -26.95
N PHE A 14 -2.48 2.90 -26.69
CA PHE A 14 -3.90 2.59 -26.55
C PHE A 14 -4.51 2.16 -27.89
N GLU A 15 -4.17 2.84 -28.98
CA GLU A 15 -4.62 2.48 -30.33
C GLU A 15 -4.13 1.08 -30.75
N LYS A 16 -2.88 0.71 -30.41
CA LYS A 16 -2.35 -0.64 -30.62
C LYS A 16 -3.10 -1.72 -29.83
N ARG A 17 -3.73 -1.34 -28.72
CA ARG A 17 -4.59 -2.23 -27.91
C ARG A 17 -6.05 -2.21 -28.38
N GLY A 18 -6.37 -1.54 -29.49
CA GLY A 18 -7.72 -1.41 -30.02
C GLY A 18 -8.60 -0.41 -29.28
N GLN A 19 -8.02 0.45 -28.47
CA GLN A 19 -8.75 1.46 -27.67
C GLN A 19 -8.61 2.84 -28.31
N THR A 20 -9.73 3.54 -28.49
CA THR A 20 -9.75 4.90 -29.03
C THR A 20 -9.93 5.92 -27.91
N MET A 21 -9.06 6.91 -27.86
CA MET A 21 -9.15 7.98 -26.88
C MET A 21 -9.95 9.17 -27.38
N SER A 22 -10.87 9.68 -26.57
CA SER A 22 -11.56 10.93 -26.82
C SER A 22 -10.59 12.13 -26.80
N ARG A 23 -11.02 13.25 -27.38
CA ARG A 23 -10.25 14.50 -27.32
C ARG A 23 -10.02 14.93 -25.85
N GLN A 24 -11.05 14.88 -25.02
CA GLN A 24 -10.96 15.22 -23.61
C GLN A 24 -9.93 14.34 -22.88
N HIS A 25 -9.91 13.03 -23.18
CA HIS A 25 -8.91 12.11 -22.60
C HIS A 25 -7.48 12.55 -22.98
N LYS A 26 -7.25 12.87 -24.26
CA LYS A 26 -5.95 13.36 -24.77
C LYS A 26 -5.52 14.68 -24.12
N ASP A 27 -6.47 15.58 -23.84
CA ASP A 27 -6.21 16.87 -23.21
C ASP A 27 -5.84 16.68 -21.72
N ILE A 28 -6.53 15.80 -20.98
CA ILE A 28 -6.22 15.45 -19.61
C ILE A 28 -4.81 14.84 -19.50
N ILE A 29 -4.46 13.91 -20.37
CA ILE A 29 -3.11 13.31 -20.42
C ILE A 29 -2.05 14.39 -20.63
N LEU A 30 -2.32 15.34 -21.51
CA LEU A 30 -1.40 16.44 -21.79
C LEU A 30 -1.21 17.33 -20.55
N ASP A 31 -2.27 17.61 -19.81
CA ASP A 31 -2.21 18.42 -18.58
C ASP A 31 -1.45 17.70 -17.46
N ILE A 32 -1.63 16.38 -17.32
CA ILE A 32 -0.85 15.58 -16.40
C ILE A 32 0.65 15.64 -16.74
N PHE A 33 1.03 15.49 -18.00
CA PHE A 33 2.44 15.60 -18.40
C PHE A 33 3.02 17.01 -18.23
N ARG A 34 2.21 18.05 -18.40
CA ARG A 34 2.61 19.43 -18.09
C ARG A 34 2.90 19.61 -16.61
N LEU A 35 2.02 19.04 -15.76
CA LEU A 35 2.18 19.09 -14.31
C LEU A 35 3.46 18.39 -13.87
N LEU A 36 3.73 17.19 -14.36
CA LEU A 36 4.97 16.44 -14.09
C LEU A 36 6.23 17.20 -14.52
N SER A 37 6.15 17.93 -15.63
CA SER A 37 7.30 18.66 -16.19
C SER A 37 7.52 20.02 -15.58
N ALA A 38 6.53 20.58 -14.93
CA ALA A 38 6.61 21.88 -14.26
C ALA A 38 7.63 21.89 -13.10
N GLN A 39 8.12 20.71 -12.68
CA GLN A 39 9.08 20.51 -11.58
C GLN A 39 8.76 21.40 -10.39
N ILE A 40 7.49 21.42 -10.02
CA ILE A 40 7.05 22.19 -8.87
C ILE A 40 7.69 21.53 -7.66
N HIS A 41 8.81 22.06 -7.18
CA HIS A 41 9.36 21.74 -5.87
C HIS A 41 8.39 22.28 -4.83
N ASN A 42 7.29 21.59 -4.66
CA ASN A 42 6.36 21.87 -3.59
C ASN A 42 6.78 21.02 -2.39
N ASP A 43 6.74 21.63 -1.23
CA ASP A 43 6.90 20.93 0.05
C ASP A 43 5.79 19.91 0.30
N LYS A 44 4.79 19.85 -0.59
CA LYS A 44 3.62 18.96 -0.52
C LYS A 44 3.54 18.05 -1.73
N PRO A 45 3.20 16.77 -1.55
CA PRO A 45 2.88 15.87 -2.65
C PRO A 45 1.74 16.40 -3.51
N ILE A 46 1.83 16.21 -4.82
CA ILE A 46 0.76 16.54 -5.75
C ILE A 46 -0.08 15.29 -5.98
N VAL A 47 -1.34 15.37 -5.59
CA VAL A 47 -2.33 14.31 -5.81
C VAL A 47 -3.04 14.57 -7.14
N ILE A 48 -3.00 13.56 -8.01
CA ILE A 48 -3.68 13.56 -9.30
C ILE A 48 -4.90 12.62 -9.16
N PRO A 49 -6.12 13.15 -9.00
CA PRO A 49 -7.33 12.35 -8.82
C PRO A 49 -7.77 11.75 -10.16
N ALA A 50 -6.90 10.91 -10.72
CA ALA A 50 -7.08 10.29 -12.02
C ALA A 50 -8.01 9.09 -11.93
N VAL A 51 -9.20 9.20 -12.47
CA VAL A 51 -10.21 8.13 -12.44
C VAL A 51 -9.71 6.80 -13.00
N PRO A 52 -10.25 5.66 -12.54
CA PRO A 52 -9.98 4.36 -13.13
C PRO A 52 -10.17 4.35 -14.65
N GLY A 53 -9.29 3.65 -15.37
CA GLY A 53 -9.33 3.59 -16.83
C GLY A 53 -8.68 4.76 -17.58
N LEU A 54 -8.15 5.77 -16.89
CA LEU A 54 -7.33 6.82 -17.51
C LEU A 54 -6.01 6.28 -18.07
N GLY A 55 -5.56 5.11 -17.61
CA GLY A 55 -4.26 4.53 -17.96
C GLY A 55 -3.12 5.08 -17.10
N LYS A 56 -3.35 5.34 -15.82
CA LYS A 56 -2.39 5.91 -14.86
C LYS A 56 -1.01 5.26 -14.94
N THR A 57 -0.94 3.95 -14.81
CA THR A 57 0.32 3.19 -14.87
C THR A 57 1.04 3.39 -16.21
N THR A 58 0.30 3.42 -17.33
CA THR A 58 0.86 3.70 -18.67
C THR A 58 1.43 5.11 -18.74
N LEU A 59 0.72 6.11 -18.17
CA LEU A 59 1.20 7.50 -18.14
C LEU A 59 2.53 7.61 -17.35
N ILE A 60 2.60 6.96 -16.21
CA ILE A 60 3.80 6.91 -15.37
C ILE A 60 4.97 6.26 -16.12
N ILE A 61 4.74 5.09 -16.73
CA ILE A 61 5.78 4.37 -17.50
C ILE A 61 6.29 5.24 -18.66
N ILE A 62 5.40 5.84 -19.43
CA ILE A 62 5.79 6.71 -20.56
C ILE A 62 6.55 7.94 -20.10
N ALA A 63 6.15 8.56 -18.97
CA ALA A 63 6.89 9.68 -18.40
C ALA A 63 8.33 9.27 -18.03
N ILE A 64 8.51 8.11 -17.41
CA ILE A 64 9.82 7.55 -17.06
C ILE A 64 10.63 7.25 -18.32
N VAL A 65 10.08 6.50 -19.26
CA VAL A 65 10.77 6.09 -20.50
C VAL A 65 11.19 7.31 -21.32
N PHE A 66 10.30 8.29 -21.47
CA PHE A 66 10.63 9.53 -22.19
C PHE A 66 11.79 10.28 -21.52
N ASN A 67 11.72 10.49 -20.21
CA ASN A 67 12.77 11.21 -19.51
C ASN A 67 14.12 10.45 -19.52
N LEU A 68 14.11 9.12 -19.42
CA LEU A 68 15.32 8.31 -19.55
C LEU A 68 15.96 8.41 -20.94
N LYS A 69 15.15 8.58 -22.00
CA LYS A 69 15.66 8.72 -23.38
C LYS A 69 16.24 10.11 -23.67
N TYR A 70 15.67 11.14 -23.10
CA TYR A 70 15.95 12.52 -23.53
C TYR A 70 16.61 13.41 -22.47
N LYS A 71 16.65 12.97 -21.19
CA LYS A 71 17.30 13.71 -20.11
C LYS A 71 18.49 12.93 -19.56
N LEU A 72 19.66 13.60 -19.56
CA LEU A 72 20.83 13.05 -18.91
C LEU A 72 20.62 12.96 -17.41
N ASN A 73 21.10 11.87 -16.82
CA ASN A 73 21.10 11.66 -15.38
C ASN A 73 19.71 11.68 -14.73
N PHE A 74 18.65 11.41 -15.50
CA PHE A 74 17.31 11.27 -14.97
C PHE A 74 17.22 10.05 -14.05
N GLY A 75 16.49 10.20 -12.94
CA GLY A 75 16.18 9.10 -12.02
C GLY A 75 14.81 9.27 -11.40
N ALA A 76 14.18 8.14 -11.04
CA ALA A 76 12.87 8.10 -10.40
C ALA A 76 12.71 6.88 -9.49
N VAL A 77 11.85 7.02 -8.49
CA VAL A 77 11.30 5.92 -7.71
C VAL A 77 9.84 5.75 -8.10
N LEU A 78 9.48 4.57 -8.54
CA LEU A 78 8.09 4.20 -8.84
C LEU A 78 7.55 3.28 -7.75
N VAL A 79 6.43 3.65 -7.19
CA VAL A 79 5.76 2.92 -6.10
C VAL A 79 4.46 2.35 -6.62
N VAL A 80 4.27 1.04 -6.44
CA VAL A 80 3.08 0.32 -6.87
C VAL A 80 2.48 -0.48 -5.72
N GLU A 81 1.20 -0.77 -5.79
CA GLU A 81 0.50 -1.42 -4.68
C GLU A 81 0.95 -2.89 -4.51
N ARG A 82 1.03 -3.63 -5.61
CA ARG A 82 1.22 -5.09 -5.59
C ARG A 82 2.65 -5.50 -5.93
N GLN A 83 3.15 -6.50 -5.22
CA GLN A 83 4.50 -7.03 -5.47
C GLN A 83 4.62 -7.79 -6.81
N ASP A 84 3.55 -8.44 -7.27
CA ASP A 84 3.53 -9.15 -8.55
C ASP A 84 3.64 -8.18 -9.75
N THR A 85 3.10 -6.98 -9.63
CA THR A 85 3.19 -5.95 -10.68
C THR A 85 4.56 -5.25 -10.75
N ILE A 86 5.38 -5.31 -9.69
CA ILE A 86 6.72 -4.71 -9.67
C ILE A 86 7.58 -5.25 -10.81
N GLN A 87 7.63 -6.58 -10.99
CA GLN A 87 8.43 -7.20 -12.04
C GLN A 87 7.90 -6.86 -13.43
N GLU A 88 6.59 -6.96 -13.64
CA GLU A 88 5.94 -6.64 -14.92
C GLU A 88 6.23 -5.21 -15.38
N ILE A 89 6.06 -4.25 -14.47
CA ILE A 89 6.32 -2.82 -14.76
C ILE A 89 7.81 -2.59 -15.03
N THR A 90 8.69 -3.21 -14.24
CA THR A 90 10.14 -3.12 -14.46
C THR A 90 10.52 -3.65 -15.83
N ASP A 91 10.02 -4.82 -16.21
CA ASP A 91 10.28 -5.44 -17.51
C ASP A 91 9.71 -4.57 -18.65
N THR A 92 8.55 -3.97 -18.45
CA THR A 92 7.95 -3.04 -19.41
C THR A 92 8.85 -1.83 -19.62
N ILE A 93 9.36 -1.19 -18.57
CA ILE A 93 10.29 -0.06 -18.69
C ILE A 93 11.55 -0.48 -19.41
N ASN A 94 12.16 -1.61 -19.01
CA ASN A 94 13.40 -2.11 -19.57
C ASN A 94 13.28 -2.49 -21.05
N SER A 95 12.10 -2.95 -21.50
CA SER A 95 11.83 -3.30 -22.91
C SER A 95 12.02 -2.16 -23.91
N TYR A 96 12.07 -0.92 -23.44
CA TYR A 96 12.34 0.27 -24.28
C TYR A 96 13.82 0.59 -24.49
N PHE A 97 14.72 -0.18 -23.86
CA PHE A 97 16.17 0.07 -23.84
C PHE A 97 16.96 -1.21 -24.12
N ASP A 98 18.18 -1.04 -24.63
CA ASP A 98 19.11 -2.17 -24.86
C ASP A 98 19.73 -2.68 -23.55
N GLU A 99 19.73 -1.85 -22.51
CA GLU A 99 20.23 -2.18 -21.17
C GLU A 99 19.13 -1.89 -20.14
N ASP A 100 19.13 -2.68 -19.06
CA ASP A 100 18.20 -2.47 -17.95
C ASP A 100 18.39 -1.10 -17.29
N LYS A 101 17.34 -0.30 -17.26
CA LYS A 101 17.28 1.02 -16.63
C LYS A 101 16.47 1.05 -15.35
N ALA A 102 15.62 0.04 -15.14
CA ALA A 102 14.79 -0.10 -13.97
C ALA A 102 15.13 -1.37 -13.18
N TYR A 103 15.06 -1.27 -11.85
CA TYR A 103 15.34 -2.37 -10.92
C TYR A 103 14.13 -2.69 -10.05
N PRO A 104 13.68 -3.97 -9.99
CA PRO A 104 12.59 -4.39 -9.12
C PRO A 104 13.10 -4.69 -7.71
N MET A 105 12.70 -3.91 -6.70
CA MET A 105 13.00 -4.21 -5.30
C MET A 105 11.97 -5.20 -4.73
N MET A 106 12.20 -6.48 -4.96
CA MET A 106 11.32 -7.56 -4.49
C MET A 106 11.49 -7.84 -3.00
N GLY A 107 10.40 -8.23 -2.33
CA GLY A 107 10.40 -8.69 -0.94
C GLY A 107 10.56 -10.20 -0.81
N TYR A 108 10.76 -10.68 0.43
CA TYR A 108 10.81 -12.11 0.74
C TYR A 108 9.48 -12.81 0.45
N GLU A 109 8.37 -12.12 0.70
CA GLU A 109 7.00 -12.62 0.50
C GLU A 109 6.70 -12.97 -0.97
N ALA A 110 7.40 -12.35 -1.91
CA ALA A 110 7.27 -12.63 -3.34
C ALA A 110 7.93 -13.94 -3.81
N GLY A 111 8.49 -14.74 -2.89
CA GLY A 111 9.10 -16.04 -3.22
C GLY A 111 10.45 -15.96 -3.94
N TYR A 112 11.10 -14.80 -3.97
CA TYR A 112 12.39 -14.62 -4.65
C TYR A 112 13.62 -15.04 -3.84
N CYS A 113 13.43 -15.49 -2.59
CA CYS A 113 14.50 -16.06 -1.81
C CYS A 113 14.81 -17.48 -2.30
N LYS A 114 16.03 -17.73 -2.77
CA LYS A 114 16.45 -19.05 -3.26
C LYS A 114 16.41 -20.16 -2.22
N GLU A 115 16.54 -19.80 -0.93
CA GLU A 115 16.42 -20.71 0.20
C GLU A 115 14.96 -20.89 0.66
N GLY A 116 13.99 -20.27 -0.01
CA GLY A 116 12.56 -20.41 0.27
C GLY A 116 12.05 -19.65 1.49
N TYR A 117 12.83 -18.73 2.06
CA TYR A 117 12.36 -17.92 3.18
C TYR A 117 11.35 -16.88 2.72
N THR A 118 10.24 -16.77 3.45
CA THR A 118 9.17 -15.79 3.22
C THR A 118 9.33 -14.53 4.06
N LYS A 119 10.25 -14.53 5.03
CA LYS A 119 10.59 -13.40 5.89
C LYS A 119 12.12 -13.24 5.99
N TYR A 120 12.57 -12.01 6.25
CA TYR A 120 13.97 -11.77 6.57
C TYR A 120 14.33 -12.40 7.91
N ARG A 121 15.34 -13.28 7.89
CA ARG A 121 15.91 -13.92 9.08
C ARG A 121 17.41 -13.67 9.11
N PRO A 122 17.89 -12.67 9.87
CA PRO A 122 19.29 -12.23 9.84
C PRO A 122 20.29 -13.36 10.04
N SER A 123 20.06 -14.26 11.02
CA SER A 123 20.92 -15.41 11.31
C SER A 123 21.05 -16.37 10.13
N GLN A 124 19.93 -16.67 9.47
CA GLN A 124 19.89 -17.57 8.31
C GLN A 124 20.50 -16.90 7.08
N CYS A 125 20.22 -15.60 6.85
CA CYS A 125 20.83 -14.86 5.75
C CYS A 125 22.34 -14.70 5.91
N ARG A 126 22.87 -14.69 7.13
CA ARG A 126 24.31 -14.60 7.40
C ARG A 126 25.04 -15.89 7.00
N THR A 127 24.42 -17.02 7.24
CA THR A 127 24.97 -18.36 6.90
C THR A 127 24.57 -18.85 5.50
N CYS A 128 23.74 -18.08 4.79
CA CYS A 128 23.25 -18.42 3.45
C CYS A 128 24.41 -18.47 2.44
N THR A 129 24.47 -19.55 1.68
CA THR A 129 25.52 -19.79 0.67
C THR A 129 25.23 -19.11 -0.67
N VAL A 130 24.03 -18.53 -0.85
CA VAL A 130 23.65 -17.80 -2.06
C VAL A 130 24.53 -16.56 -2.23
N LYS A 131 25.19 -16.46 -3.40
CA LYS A 131 26.07 -15.32 -3.70
C LYS A 131 25.26 -13.99 -3.75
N VAL A 132 25.95 -12.88 -3.43
CA VAL A 132 25.36 -11.54 -3.51
C VAL A 132 24.74 -11.26 -4.88
N ALA A 133 25.41 -11.67 -5.97
CA ALA A 133 24.93 -11.48 -7.33
C ALA A 133 23.60 -12.24 -7.62
N ASP A 134 23.35 -13.33 -6.91
CA ASP A 134 22.20 -14.21 -7.13
C ASP A 134 21.05 -13.96 -6.17
N CYS A 135 21.28 -13.21 -5.08
CA CYS A 135 20.26 -12.91 -4.08
C CYS A 135 19.45 -11.68 -4.48
N ARG A 136 18.16 -11.87 -4.74
CA ARG A 136 17.24 -10.80 -5.16
C ARG A 136 16.56 -10.04 -4.01
N VAL A 137 16.79 -10.43 -2.75
CA VAL A 137 16.06 -9.86 -1.60
C VAL A 137 16.98 -9.16 -0.61
N LYS A 138 17.98 -9.83 -0.07
CA LYS A 138 18.89 -9.25 0.94
C LYS A 138 19.70 -8.08 0.42
N TYR A 139 20.15 -8.14 -0.82
CA TYR A 139 21.08 -7.15 -1.40
C TYR A 139 20.39 -6.10 -2.29
N ASN A 140 19.07 -5.95 -2.17
CA ASN A 140 18.31 -4.95 -2.91
C ASN A 140 18.89 -3.53 -2.78
N TYR A 141 19.29 -3.12 -1.57
CA TYR A 141 19.80 -1.77 -1.31
C TYR A 141 21.15 -1.47 -1.98
N GLN A 142 21.97 -2.47 -2.19
CA GLN A 142 23.24 -2.31 -2.92
C GLN A 142 23.01 -2.34 -4.43
N ARG A 143 22.17 -3.27 -4.90
CA ARG A 143 21.93 -3.47 -6.33
C ARG A 143 21.16 -2.32 -6.96
N GLN A 144 20.17 -1.79 -6.27
CA GLN A 144 19.34 -0.71 -6.79
C GLN A 144 20.16 0.55 -7.13
N LYS A 145 21.31 0.76 -6.49
CA LYS A 145 22.19 1.92 -6.76
C LYS A 145 22.71 1.97 -8.20
N GLN A 146 22.72 0.86 -8.92
CA GLN A 146 23.21 0.79 -10.29
C GLN A 146 22.16 1.20 -11.33
N PHE A 147 20.94 1.48 -10.92
CA PHE A 147 19.83 1.76 -11.84
C PHE A 147 19.23 3.14 -11.62
N PRO A 148 18.97 3.90 -12.68
CA PRO A 148 18.33 5.21 -12.56
C PRO A 148 16.87 5.10 -12.03
N VAL A 149 16.18 4.01 -12.28
CA VAL A 149 14.81 3.80 -11.83
C VAL A 149 14.71 2.60 -10.90
N VAL A 150 13.94 2.77 -9.83
CA VAL A 150 13.64 1.68 -8.87
C VAL A 150 12.14 1.54 -8.74
N VAL A 151 11.65 0.32 -8.82
CA VAL A 151 10.23 -0.01 -8.61
C VAL A 151 10.06 -0.74 -7.29
N ILE A 152 9.21 -0.22 -6.41
CA ILE A 152 8.99 -0.73 -5.05
C ILE A 152 7.51 -0.84 -4.73
N SER A 153 7.15 -1.56 -3.66
CA SER A 153 5.78 -1.58 -3.14
C SER A 153 5.50 -0.42 -2.17
N HIS A 154 4.22 -0.04 -2.01
CA HIS A 154 3.77 0.93 -1.00
C HIS A 154 4.25 0.56 0.40
N LYS A 155 4.08 -0.71 0.79
CA LYS A 155 4.55 -1.20 2.09
C LYS A 155 6.05 -0.97 2.26
N ARG A 156 6.86 -1.24 1.24
CA ARG A 156 8.31 -1.03 1.32
C ARG A 156 8.64 0.45 1.49
N LEU A 157 7.99 1.33 0.74
CA LEU A 157 8.21 2.78 0.90
C LEU A 157 7.86 3.22 2.33
N PHE A 158 6.74 2.76 2.85
CA PHE A 158 6.31 3.05 4.21
C PHE A 158 7.33 2.56 5.26
N ASP A 159 7.74 1.29 5.16
CA ASP A 159 8.74 0.70 6.07
C ASP A 159 10.11 1.42 6.00
N MET A 160 10.46 1.97 4.84
CA MET A 160 11.71 2.75 4.64
C MET A 160 11.58 4.16 5.18
N SER A 161 10.40 4.76 5.18
CA SER A 161 10.17 6.12 5.68
C SER A 161 10.55 6.28 7.15
N GLU A 162 10.50 5.20 7.91
CA GLU A 162 10.89 5.15 9.30
C GLU A 162 12.42 4.97 9.52
N LYS A 163 13.14 4.71 8.43
CA LYS A 163 14.60 4.49 8.45
C LYS A 163 15.25 5.45 7.47
N GLN A 164 15.61 6.63 7.96
CA GLN A 164 16.12 7.72 7.15
C GLN A 164 17.29 7.29 6.22
N ASP A 165 18.21 6.46 6.71
CA ASP A 165 19.33 5.95 5.90
C ASP A 165 18.88 5.15 4.68
N LEU A 166 17.79 4.39 4.81
CA LEU A 166 17.27 3.57 3.73
C LEU A 166 16.50 4.41 2.71
N LEU A 167 15.74 5.39 3.17
CA LEU A 167 15.05 6.34 2.31
C LEU A 167 16.08 7.18 1.52
N GLU A 168 17.13 7.65 2.19
CA GLU A 168 18.23 8.37 1.55
C GLU A 168 18.93 7.51 0.50
N ALA A 169 19.13 6.22 0.76
CA ALA A 169 19.71 5.29 -0.21
C ALA A 169 18.88 5.16 -1.50
N LEU A 170 17.57 5.39 -1.46
CA LEU A 170 16.73 5.43 -2.66
C LEU A 170 16.93 6.69 -3.51
N ARG A 171 17.37 7.78 -2.92
CA ARG A 171 17.49 9.08 -3.62
C ARG A 171 18.62 9.11 -4.62
N TYR A 172 19.58 8.18 -4.51
CA TYR A 172 20.81 8.22 -5.30
C TYR A 172 21.03 6.95 -6.10
N TRP A 173 21.64 7.11 -7.27
CA TRP A 173 22.14 6.02 -8.09
C TRP A 173 23.50 6.38 -8.68
N GLU A 174 24.25 5.39 -9.10
CA GLU A 174 25.62 5.51 -9.60
C GLU A 174 25.70 5.05 -11.05
N SER A 175 26.17 5.92 -11.94
CA SER A 175 26.46 5.48 -13.31
C SER A 175 27.71 4.63 -13.34
N THR A 176 27.70 3.55 -14.15
CA THR A 176 28.92 2.76 -14.42
C THR A 176 30.00 3.63 -15.06
N PRO A 177 31.28 3.44 -14.70
CA PRO A 177 32.36 4.17 -15.34
C PRO A 177 32.39 3.90 -16.84
N ASN A 178 32.36 4.92 -17.65
CA ASN A 178 32.58 4.78 -19.08
C ASN A 178 34.10 4.54 -19.31
N VAL A 179 34.48 3.28 -19.45
CA VAL A 179 35.84 2.88 -19.79
C VAL A 179 36.00 2.98 -21.32
N GLY A 180 36.07 4.20 -21.81
CA GLY A 180 36.25 4.46 -23.24
C GLY A 180 37.15 5.67 -23.50
N ALA A 181 38.20 5.50 -24.31
CA ALA A 181 39.06 6.54 -24.84
C ALA A 181 39.86 7.38 -23.82
N GLY A 182 40.51 6.76 -22.84
CA GLY A 182 41.60 7.40 -22.10
C GLY A 182 41.18 8.44 -21.04
N LYS A 183 39.88 8.54 -20.75
CA LYS A 183 39.31 9.27 -19.61
C LYS A 183 38.62 8.30 -18.70
N ILE A 184 39.15 8.12 -17.50
CA ILE A 184 38.44 7.44 -16.40
C ILE A 184 37.44 8.48 -15.88
N ASP A 185 36.18 8.40 -16.34
CA ASP A 185 35.09 9.04 -15.65
C ASP A 185 34.85 8.23 -14.37
N LEU A 186 35.18 8.82 -13.24
CA LEU A 186 34.87 8.30 -11.93
C LEU A 186 33.34 8.12 -11.87
N ASN A 187 32.86 7.06 -11.22
CA ASN A 187 31.47 6.86 -10.93
C ASN A 187 30.84 8.18 -10.47
N SER A 188 29.89 8.71 -11.22
CA SER A 188 29.16 9.89 -10.81
C SER A 188 27.86 9.47 -10.11
N THR A 189 27.65 10.02 -8.93
CA THR A 189 26.42 9.85 -8.17
C THR A 189 25.36 10.81 -8.71
N HIS A 190 24.19 10.29 -9.04
CA HIS A 190 23.05 11.04 -9.55
C HIS A 190 21.89 10.92 -8.61
N GLN A 191 20.95 11.87 -8.67
CA GLN A 191 19.75 11.88 -7.86
C GLN A 191 18.56 11.24 -8.59
N ARG A 192 17.65 10.65 -7.81
CA ARG A 192 16.27 10.33 -8.20
C ARG A 192 15.34 11.37 -7.58
N PRO A 193 15.10 12.48 -8.26
CA PRO A 193 14.29 13.55 -7.69
C PRO A 193 12.79 13.25 -7.68
N LEU A 194 12.31 12.29 -8.50
CA LEU A 194 10.89 11.98 -8.65
C LEU A 194 10.50 10.76 -7.84
N LEU A 195 9.41 10.90 -7.11
CA LEU A 195 8.67 9.82 -6.46
C LEU A 195 7.28 9.74 -7.09
N LEU A 196 7.03 8.70 -7.86
CA LEU A 196 5.77 8.47 -8.58
C LEU A 196 5.02 7.34 -7.89
N ILE A 197 3.85 7.63 -7.34
CA ILE A 197 3.05 6.65 -6.58
C ILE A 197 1.81 6.31 -7.39
N ASP A 198 1.71 5.06 -7.81
CA ASP A 198 0.56 4.52 -8.53
C ASP A 198 -0.41 3.91 -7.51
N GLU A 199 -1.62 4.41 -7.49
CA GLU A 199 -2.69 4.17 -6.53
C GLU A 199 -2.45 4.80 -5.15
N ARG A 200 -3.36 4.54 -4.22
CA ARG A 200 -3.39 5.08 -2.87
C ARG A 200 -2.14 4.69 -2.05
N PRO A 201 -1.35 5.63 -1.54
CA PRO A 201 -0.24 5.31 -0.65
C PRO A 201 -0.74 4.87 0.73
N THR A 202 0.11 4.17 1.47
CA THR A 202 -0.12 3.90 2.89
C THR A 202 0.26 5.14 3.71
N LEU A 203 -0.70 5.84 4.27
CA LEU A 203 -0.49 7.02 5.11
C LEU A 203 -0.69 6.72 6.59
N VAL A 204 -1.63 5.85 6.89
CA VAL A 204 -1.94 5.42 8.25
C VAL A 204 -1.55 3.96 8.41
N GLU A 205 -0.72 3.69 9.39
CA GLU A 205 -0.40 2.33 9.78
C GLU A 205 -1.33 1.88 10.91
N ASN A 206 -2.05 0.81 10.67
CA ASN A 206 -2.92 0.12 11.63
C ASN A 206 -2.41 -1.31 11.84
N VAL A 207 -1.41 -1.47 12.67
CA VAL A 207 -0.87 -2.80 13.01
C VAL A 207 -1.40 -3.22 14.38
N PRO A 208 -2.33 -4.19 14.42
CA PRO A 208 -2.78 -4.73 15.69
C PRO A 208 -1.68 -5.59 16.32
N THR A 209 -1.39 -5.32 17.57
CA THR A 209 -0.47 -6.08 18.40
C THR A 209 -1.25 -6.59 19.63
N THR A 210 -0.99 -7.79 20.08
CA THR A 210 -1.67 -8.33 21.27
C THR A 210 -0.78 -8.19 22.50
N THR A 211 -1.38 -8.19 23.70
CA THR A 211 -0.61 -8.27 24.93
C THR A 211 0.21 -9.56 25.01
N GLN A 212 -0.23 -10.60 24.30
CA GLN A 212 0.55 -11.84 24.13
C GLN A 212 1.88 -11.58 23.40
N THR A 213 1.92 -10.67 22.44
CA THR A 213 3.16 -10.28 21.75
C THR A 213 4.21 -9.75 22.73
N LEU A 214 3.79 -8.93 23.71
CA LEU A 214 4.68 -8.41 24.75
C LEU A 214 5.28 -9.54 25.60
N THR A 215 4.44 -10.52 25.94
CA THR A 215 4.88 -11.69 26.74
C THR A 215 5.82 -12.59 25.93
N THR A 216 5.51 -12.81 24.65
CA THR A 216 6.35 -13.60 23.74
C THR A 216 7.71 -12.93 23.54
N LEU A 217 7.73 -11.61 23.34
CA LEU A 217 8.98 -10.87 23.21
C LEU A 217 9.88 -11.06 24.45
N LEU A 218 9.32 -10.92 25.66
CA LEU A 218 10.08 -11.12 26.90
C LEU A 218 10.62 -12.56 27.04
N ALA A 219 9.81 -13.56 26.69
CA ALA A 219 10.23 -14.96 26.70
C ALA A 219 11.35 -15.22 25.68
N ASP A 220 11.25 -14.66 24.49
CA ASP A 220 12.26 -14.80 23.44
C ASP A 220 13.57 -14.08 23.80
N VAL A 221 13.47 -12.88 24.38
CA VAL A 221 14.66 -12.17 24.89
C VAL A 221 15.36 -12.98 25.98
N GLN A 222 14.61 -13.56 26.92
CA GLN A 222 15.16 -14.42 27.96
C GLN A 222 15.87 -15.64 27.37
N LYS A 223 15.36 -16.18 26.26
CA LYS A 223 15.91 -17.37 25.61
C LYS A 223 17.13 -17.08 24.74
N PHE A 224 17.08 -16.03 23.92
CA PHE A 224 18.06 -15.77 22.85
C PHE A 224 19.08 -14.68 23.21
N THR A 225 18.67 -13.69 24.00
CA THR A 225 19.49 -12.52 24.34
C THR A 225 19.32 -12.12 25.81
N PRO A 226 19.52 -13.03 26.79
CA PRO A 226 19.13 -12.86 28.19
C PRO A 226 19.75 -11.65 28.88
N LYS A 227 20.93 -11.20 28.46
CA LYS A 227 21.58 -10.01 29.02
C LYS A 227 20.78 -8.73 28.84
N PHE A 228 19.89 -8.67 27.83
CA PHE A 228 19.06 -7.52 27.53
C PHE A 228 17.65 -7.59 28.13
N TYR A 229 17.35 -8.65 28.87
CA TYR A 229 16.03 -8.81 29.49
C TYR A 229 15.61 -7.61 30.36
N PRO A 230 16.48 -7.01 31.19
CA PRO A 230 16.10 -5.82 31.96
C PRO A 230 15.74 -4.61 31.09
N GLU A 231 16.47 -4.39 30.00
CA GLU A 231 16.20 -3.32 29.07
C GLU A 231 14.83 -3.50 28.42
N VAL A 232 14.56 -4.71 27.88
CA VAL A 232 13.31 -4.99 27.17
C VAL A 232 12.12 -5.00 28.12
N LEU A 233 12.30 -5.53 29.36
CA LEU A 233 11.28 -5.47 30.39
C LEU A 233 10.91 -4.01 30.74
N SER A 234 11.90 -3.14 30.87
CA SER A 234 11.67 -1.71 31.10
C SER A 234 10.83 -1.07 29.99
N GLY A 235 11.15 -1.33 28.71
CA GLY A 235 10.36 -0.86 27.59
C GLY A 235 8.94 -1.42 27.55
N VAL A 236 8.78 -2.72 27.79
CA VAL A 236 7.44 -3.34 27.86
C VAL A 236 6.60 -2.76 28.98
N ASN A 237 7.20 -2.44 30.12
CA ASN A 237 6.50 -1.83 31.25
C ASN A 237 6.01 -0.40 30.93
N LEU A 238 6.72 0.36 30.08
CA LEU A 238 6.21 1.65 29.61
C LEU A 238 4.83 1.53 28.95
N ILE A 239 4.58 0.41 28.28
CA ILE A 239 3.27 0.13 27.71
C ILE A 239 2.31 -0.39 28.80
N ARG A 240 2.73 -1.39 29.59
CA ARG A 240 1.87 -2.06 30.57
C ARG A 240 1.36 -1.13 31.67
N ASP A 241 2.17 -0.17 32.08
CA ASP A 241 1.80 0.78 33.14
C ASP A 241 0.67 1.75 32.73
N HIS A 242 0.37 1.83 31.43
CA HIS A 242 -0.73 2.63 30.90
C HIS A 242 -2.04 1.86 30.71
N TYR A 243 -2.07 0.54 30.91
CA TYR A 243 -3.28 -0.27 30.85
C TYR A 243 -4.03 -0.26 32.17
N SER A 244 -4.95 0.68 32.31
CA SER A 244 -5.69 0.82 33.57
C SER A 244 -7.15 0.34 33.53
N SER A 245 -7.71 0.08 32.34
CA SER A 245 -9.11 -0.34 32.19
C SER A 245 -9.24 -1.63 31.41
N PRO A 246 -9.81 -2.70 32.00
CA PRO A 246 -9.90 -4.00 31.34
C PRO A 246 -11.00 -4.11 30.27
N ASP A 247 -11.99 -3.22 30.24
CA ASP A 247 -13.26 -3.49 29.51
C ASP A 247 -13.57 -2.52 28.39
N ASP A 248 -12.71 -1.53 28.09
CA ASP A 248 -13.02 -0.48 27.12
C ASP A 248 -11.82 -0.09 26.27
N TYR A 249 -12.03 0.78 25.29
CA TYR A 249 -10.98 1.42 24.54
C TYR A 249 -10.21 2.43 25.38
N GLN A 250 -8.91 2.44 25.20
CA GLN A 250 -8.03 3.43 25.79
C GLN A 250 -7.03 3.90 24.73
N HIS A 251 -6.96 5.23 24.52
CA HIS A 251 -5.88 5.82 23.75
C HIS A 251 -4.64 5.90 24.64
N ILE A 252 -3.54 5.32 24.16
CA ILE A 252 -2.24 5.40 24.78
C ILE A 252 -1.42 6.36 23.96
N ASP A 253 -1.18 7.56 24.50
CA ASP A 253 -0.28 8.53 23.90
C ASP A 253 1.16 7.98 23.85
N SER A 254 1.99 8.58 22.99
CA SER A 254 3.42 8.31 23.02
C SER A 254 3.96 8.42 24.46
N THR A 255 4.59 7.37 24.95
CA THR A 255 5.20 7.37 26.30
C THR A 255 6.64 7.86 26.26
N SER A 256 7.26 7.84 25.09
CA SER A 256 8.60 8.38 24.84
C SER A 256 8.85 8.55 23.33
N GLU A 257 8.68 9.74 22.81
CA GLU A 257 8.87 10.07 21.38
C GLU A 257 10.26 9.72 20.84
N GLY A 258 11.28 9.78 21.67
CA GLY A 258 12.66 9.45 21.30
C GLY A 258 13.09 8.03 21.66
N PHE A 259 12.16 7.11 21.94
CA PHE A 259 12.51 5.76 22.37
C PHE A 259 13.10 4.93 21.22
N TYR A 260 14.28 4.40 21.47
CA TYR A 260 14.93 3.37 20.66
C TYR A 260 15.60 2.36 21.57
N TRP A 261 15.56 1.09 21.18
CA TRP A 261 16.39 0.09 21.82
C TRP A 261 17.88 0.43 21.67
N THR A 262 18.70 0.00 22.62
CA THR A 262 20.15 0.20 22.47
C THR A 262 20.66 -0.48 21.19
N SER A 263 21.66 0.11 20.57
CA SER A 263 22.30 -0.46 19.38
C SER A 263 22.85 -1.86 19.64
N ASP A 264 23.36 -2.10 20.87
CA ASP A 264 23.85 -3.40 21.29
C ASP A 264 22.75 -4.45 21.33
N PHE A 265 21.57 -4.12 21.86
CA PHE A 265 20.42 -5.02 21.83
C PHE A 265 19.97 -5.29 20.39
N THR A 266 19.75 -4.24 19.63
CA THR A 266 19.27 -4.37 18.24
C THR A 266 20.22 -5.23 17.41
N PHE A 267 21.53 -4.97 17.49
CA PHE A 267 22.54 -5.74 16.78
C PHE A 267 22.58 -7.21 17.24
N THR A 268 22.56 -7.45 18.56
CA THR A 268 22.60 -8.81 19.10
C THR A 268 21.31 -9.58 18.75
N TRP A 269 20.14 -8.93 18.86
CA TRP A 269 18.87 -9.52 18.46
C TRP A 269 18.89 -9.96 17.00
N MET A 270 19.29 -9.07 16.09
CA MET A 270 19.43 -9.41 14.68
C MET A 270 20.43 -10.51 14.40
N ALA A 271 21.45 -10.62 15.26
CA ALA A 271 22.50 -11.61 15.11
C ALA A 271 22.11 -13.00 15.61
N ASP A 272 21.47 -13.09 16.77
CA ASP A 272 21.35 -14.32 17.56
C ASP A 272 19.91 -14.86 17.64
N TYR A 273 18.92 -14.05 17.25
CA TYR A 273 17.53 -14.49 17.29
C TYR A 273 17.21 -15.54 16.22
N LEU A 274 16.69 -16.68 16.67
CA LEU A 274 16.33 -17.82 15.80
C LEU A 274 14.82 -18.11 15.79
N GLY A 275 14.01 -17.26 16.43
CA GLY A 275 12.56 -17.44 16.51
C GLY A 275 11.81 -16.96 15.27
N ASP A 276 10.49 -16.98 15.35
CA ASP A 276 9.59 -16.68 14.22
C ASP A 276 9.17 -15.21 14.13
N PHE A 277 9.50 -14.38 15.14
CA PHE A 277 9.01 -13.01 15.28
C PHE A 277 10.16 -11.99 15.45
N PRO A 278 11.06 -11.88 14.47
CA PRO A 278 12.20 -10.96 14.56
C PRO A 278 11.77 -9.48 14.66
N GLU A 279 10.55 -9.15 14.22
CA GLU A 279 9.97 -7.81 14.20
C GLU A 279 9.43 -7.32 15.55
N TYR A 280 9.23 -8.18 16.54
CA TYR A 280 8.58 -7.81 17.78
C TYR A 280 9.25 -6.66 18.56
N PRO A 281 10.58 -6.59 18.66
CA PRO A 281 11.20 -5.42 19.31
C PRO A 281 10.82 -4.11 18.65
N GLU A 282 10.78 -4.05 17.30
CA GLU A 282 10.42 -2.84 16.58
C GLU A 282 8.95 -2.48 16.73
N LEU A 283 8.05 -3.46 16.72
CA LEU A 283 6.62 -3.23 17.00
C LEU A 283 6.41 -2.61 18.38
N VAL A 284 7.10 -3.12 19.38
CA VAL A 284 7.02 -2.60 20.76
C VAL A 284 7.61 -1.19 20.84
N ALA A 285 8.78 -0.97 20.26
CA ALA A 285 9.40 0.36 20.21
C ALA A 285 8.48 1.38 19.52
N LYS A 286 7.79 0.97 18.45
CA LYS A 286 6.86 1.82 17.73
C LYS A 286 5.66 2.25 18.59
N ILE A 287 5.05 1.32 19.32
CA ILE A 287 3.96 1.65 20.26
C ILE A 287 4.44 2.64 21.33
N ILE A 288 5.66 2.48 21.82
CA ILE A 288 6.23 3.40 22.82
C ILE A 288 6.42 4.81 22.23
N ARG A 289 6.90 4.90 20.99
CA ARG A 289 7.14 6.18 20.31
C ARG A 289 5.86 6.87 19.87
N GLU A 290 4.95 6.12 19.25
CA GLU A 290 3.81 6.67 18.51
C GLU A 290 2.49 6.57 19.29
N GLY A 291 2.44 5.73 20.32
CA GLY A 291 1.20 5.40 20.99
C GLY A 291 0.37 4.34 20.26
N GLY A 292 -0.85 4.17 20.71
CA GLY A 292 -1.78 3.20 20.15
C GLY A 292 -3.15 3.20 20.81
N LEU A 293 -4.10 2.55 20.16
CA LEU A 293 -5.41 2.28 20.72
C LEU A 293 -5.43 0.89 21.37
N TYR A 294 -5.63 0.87 22.68
CA TYR A 294 -5.84 -0.38 23.43
C TYR A 294 -7.33 -0.74 23.42
N HIS A 295 -7.64 -2.00 23.13
CA HIS A 295 -8.98 -2.57 23.25
C HIS A 295 -8.97 -3.67 24.31
N GLY A 296 -9.63 -3.42 25.43
CA GLY A 296 -9.57 -4.29 26.61
C GLY A 296 -10.16 -5.67 26.38
N THR A 297 -11.27 -5.78 25.64
CA THR A 297 -11.94 -7.05 25.35
C THR A 297 -11.06 -8.03 24.59
N ASP A 298 -10.33 -7.56 23.59
CA ASP A 298 -9.48 -8.41 22.71
C ASP A 298 -8.03 -8.42 23.17
N HIS A 299 -7.67 -7.63 24.17
CA HIS A 299 -6.29 -7.40 24.58
C HIS A 299 -5.37 -7.01 23.42
N THR A 300 -5.87 -6.19 22.52
CA THR A 300 -5.13 -5.69 21.35
C THR A 300 -4.69 -4.26 21.56
N ILE A 301 -3.58 -3.92 20.93
CA ILE A 301 -3.09 -2.56 20.78
C ILE A 301 -2.92 -2.32 19.30
N THR A 302 -3.60 -1.32 18.76
CA THR A 302 -3.45 -0.95 17.37
C THR A 302 -2.66 0.36 17.30
N THR A 303 -1.59 0.39 16.52
CA THR A 303 -0.81 1.62 16.31
C THR A 303 -1.67 2.72 15.69
N THR A 304 -1.35 3.97 16.03
CA THR A 304 -2.09 5.16 15.55
C THR A 304 -1.17 6.11 14.77
N HIS A 305 -0.19 5.54 14.06
CA HIS A 305 0.81 6.32 13.35
C HIS A 305 0.31 6.82 11.99
N TYR A 306 0.50 8.12 11.74
CA TYR A 306 0.27 8.76 10.45
C TYR A 306 1.61 9.25 9.88
N SER A 307 1.98 8.75 8.70
CA SER A 307 3.22 9.11 8.02
C SER A 307 2.95 9.99 6.80
N ASN A 308 3.41 11.25 6.86
CA ASN A 308 3.26 12.21 5.76
C ASN A 308 4.57 12.97 5.43
N THR A 309 5.70 12.53 5.98
CA THR A 309 6.96 13.28 5.88
C THR A 309 8.00 12.63 4.97
N TYR A 310 7.85 11.37 4.60
CA TYR A 310 8.87 10.61 3.88
C TYR A 310 9.08 11.05 2.42
N TRP A 311 8.21 11.89 1.88
CA TRP A 311 8.35 12.43 0.52
C TRP A 311 8.95 13.82 0.43
N GLN A 312 9.29 14.47 1.55
CA GLN A 312 9.83 15.83 1.56
C GLN A 312 11.08 16.03 0.69
N ASP A 313 11.86 14.96 0.51
CA ASP A 313 13.09 14.97 -0.29
C ASP A 313 12.86 14.67 -1.77
N PHE A 314 11.63 14.48 -2.20
CA PHE A 314 11.25 14.15 -3.56
C PHE A 314 10.22 15.14 -4.11
N SER A 315 10.23 15.31 -5.42
CA SER A 315 9.05 15.82 -6.13
C SER A 315 8.06 14.66 -6.27
N THR A 316 7.04 14.65 -5.42
CA THR A 316 6.13 13.52 -5.28
C THR A 316 4.83 13.75 -6.02
N PHE A 317 4.40 12.74 -6.80
CA PHE A 317 3.13 12.71 -7.50
C PHE A 317 2.40 11.41 -7.17
N ILE A 318 1.13 11.55 -6.76
CA ILE A 318 0.28 10.43 -6.35
C ILE A 318 -0.89 10.34 -7.34
N TYR A 319 -1.02 9.22 -8.01
CA TYR A 319 -2.09 8.95 -8.98
C TYR A 319 -3.18 8.12 -8.32
N ASP A 320 -4.12 8.75 -7.64
CA ASP A 320 -5.18 8.06 -6.90
C ASP A 320 -6.56 8.56 -7.32
N GLY A 321 -7.33 7.69 -7.95
CA GLY A 321 -8.68 8.01 -8.45
C GLY A 321 -9.73 8.16 -7.35
N THR A 322 -9.42 7.79 -6.11
CA THR A 322 -10.31 7.86 -4.96
C THR A 322 -9.88 8.91 -3.92
N ALA A 323 -8.83 9.68 -4.23
CA ALA A 323 -8.23 10.61 -3.27
C ALA A 323 -9.21 11.65 -2.71
N ASP A 324 -10.17 12.11 -3.51
CA ASP A 324 -11.20 13.06 -3.08
C ASP A 324 -12.14 12.50 -1.99
N LEU A 325 -12.22 11.19 -1.88
CA LEU A 325 -13.06 10.48 -0.91
C LEU A 325 -12.27 9.97 0.29
N ASP A 326 -10.94 9.89 0.17
CA ASP A 326 -10.11 9.25 1.17
C ASP A 326 -9.78 10.18 2.34
N PRO A 327 -10.23 9.84 3.56
CA PRO A 327 -9.99 10.66 4.75
C PRO A 327 -8.50 10.72 5.16
N GLU A 328 -7.64 9.88 4.61
CA GLU A 328 -6.21 9.91 4.91
C GLU A 328 -5.51 11.11 4.27
N TYR A 329 -6.04 11.68 3.18
CA TYR A 329 -5.48 12.88 2.60
C TYR A 329 -5.90 14.13 3.38
N ARG A 330 -5.00 14.64 4.21
CA ARG A 330 -5.24 15.91 4.93
C ARG A 330 -5.07 17.09 3.99
N ASP A 331 -6.01 18.02 3.97
CA ASP A 331 -6.05 19.17 3.08
C ASP A 331 -4.80 20.04 3.13
N ASP A 332 -4.18 20.14 4.31
CA ASP A 332 -2.99 20.96 4.53
C ASP A 332 -1.68 20.26 4.15
N SER A 333 -1.69 18.93 3.99
CA SER A 333 -0.51 18.11 3.70
C SER A 333 -0.31 17.79 2.23
N PHE A 334 -1.34 17.97 1.40
CA PHE A 334 -1.34 17.61 -0.01
C PHE A 334 -1.84 18.75 -0.89
N TYR A 335 -1.38 18.76 -2.13
CA TYR A 335 -1.92 19.60 -3.17
C TYR A 335 -2.70 18.75 -4.17
N PHE A 336 -4.00 19.02 -4.32
CA PHE A 336 -4.85 18.32 -5.29
C PHE A 336 -4.80 19.02 -6.63
N ALA A 337 -4.41 18.30 -7.67
CA ALA A 337 -4.45 18.81 -9.03
C ALA A 337 -5.91 18.90 -9.51
N ASP A 338 -6.25 20.00 -10.14
CA ASP A 338 -7.56 20.17 -10.78
C ASP A 338 -7.58 19.40 -12.10
N ILE A 339 -8.03 18.14 -12.05
CA ILE A 339 -8.15 17.26 -13.21
C ILE A 339 -9.64 17.00 -13.47
N PRO A 340 -10.16 17.35 -14.66
CA PRO A 340 -11.56 17.12 -15.00
C PRO A 340 -11.91 15.63 -14.95
N HIS A 341 -13.10 15.29 -14.49
CA HIS A 341 -13.61 13.93 -14.55
C HIS A 341 -13.81 13.49 -16.02
N LEU A 342 -13.18 12.37 -16.37
CA LEU A 342 -13.20 11.86 -17.76
C LEU A 342 -14.53 11.18 -18.13
N ARG A 343 -15.21 10.58 -17.14
CA ARG A 343 -16.42 9.78 -17.35
C ARG A 343 -17.57 10.34 -16.51
N PRO A 344 -18.67 10.70 -17.15
CA PRO A 344 -19.86 11.23 -16.46
C PRO A 344 -20.67 10.14 -15.75
N TYR A 345 -20.32 8.86 -15.82
CA TYR A 345 -21.07 7.72 -15.26
C TYR A 345 -22.57 7.69 -15.62
N GLU A 346 -22.98 8.36 -16.72
CA GLU A 346 -24.38 8.45 -17.14
C GLU A 346 -25.02 7.10 -17.44
N ASN A 347 -24.20 6.11 -17.77
CA ASN A 347 -24.63 4.74 -18.07
C ASN A 347 -24.48 3.78 -16.87
N LEU A 348 -24.03 4.26 -15.71
CA LEU A 348 -23.91 3.45 -14.50
C LEU A 348 -25.26 3.42 -13.77
N THR A 349 -25.79 2.24 -13.56
CA THR A 349 -26.96 2.03 -12.70
C THR A 349 -26.51 1.29 -11.45
N ILE A 350 -26.74 1.89 -10.27
CA ILE A 350 -26.43 1.27 -8.99
C ILE A 350 -27.74 0.77 -8.37
N ASN A 351 -27.85 -0.54 -8.19
CA ASN A 351 -28.96 -1.18 -7.48
C ASN A 351 -28.49 -1.56 -6.09
N VAL A 352 -29.15 -1.04 -5.06
CA VAL A 352 -28.81 -1.29 -3.67
C VAL A 352 -29.86 -2.19 -3.04
N CYS A 353 -29.46 -3.38 -2.58
CA CYS A 353 -30.31 -4.26 -1.79
C CYS A 353 -30.33 -3.77 -0.34
N MET A 354 -31.48 -3.28 0.11
CA MET A 354 -31.67 -2.75 1.47
C MET A 354 -32.31 -3.78 2.43
N ASP A 355 -32.75 -4.91 1.93
CA ASP A 355 -33.53 -5.88 2.69
C ASP A 355 -32.66 -6.75 3.62
N GLN A 356 -31.36 -6.82 3.34
CA GLN A 356 -30.43 -7.69 4.06
C GLN A 356 -29.15 -6.93 4.41
N ASN A 357 -28.63 -7.18 5.61
CA ASN A 357 -27.33 -6.69 6.02
C ASN A 357 -26.27 -7.75 5.73
N LEU A 358 -25.60 -7.67 4.60
CA LEU A 358 -24.58 -8.63 4.15
C LEU A 358 -23.23 -8.43 4.87
N SER A 359 -23.25 -8.45 6.20
CA SER A 359 -22.03 -8.46 7.02
C SER A 359 -21.46 -9.88 7.13
N LYS A 360 -20.18 -10.02 7.51
CA LYS A 360 -19.58 -11.33 7.79
C LYS A 360 -20.37 -12.11 8.86
N THR A 361 -20.92 -11.42 9.86
CA THR A 361 -21.76 -12.03 10.90
C THR A 361 -23.03 -12.59 10.29
N TYR A 362 -23.67 -11.86 9.35
CA TYR A 362 -24.87 -12.36 8.65
C TYR A 362 -24.58 -13.67 7.92
N TYR A 363 -23.45 -13.77 7.22
CA TYR A 363 -23.05 -15.00 6.53
C TYR A 363 -22.84 -16.17 7.50
N GLN A 364 -22.27 -15.92 8.67
CA GLN A 364 -22.06 -16.94 9.70
C GLN A 364 -23.38 -17.46 10.30
N GLU A 365 -24.38 -16.58 10.46
CA GLU A 365 -25.69 -16.91 11.04
C GLU A 365 -26.65 -17.55 10.04
N HIS A 366 -26.43 -17.33 8.73
CA HIS A 366 -27.36 -17.78 7.68
C HIS A 366 -26.65 -18.77 6.73
N THR A 367 -26.42 -19.97 7.23
CA THR A 367 -25.84 -21.06 6.44
C THR A 367 -26.76 -21.39 5.24
N GLY A 368 -26.18 -21.36 4.03
CA GLY A 368 -26.92 -21.54 2.78
C GLY A 368 -27.28 -20.24 2.06
N PHE A 369 -27.08 -19.09 2.67
CA PHE A 369 -27.28 -17.79 2.03
C PHE A 369 -26.51 -17.67 0.72
N VAL A 370 -25.22 -18.06 0.71
CA VAL A 370 -24.38 -17.99 -0.50
C VAL A 370 -25.00 -18.78 -1.65
N ARG A 371 -25.46 -19.99 -1.38
CA ARG A 371 -26.14 -20.83 -2.39
C ARG A 371 -27.36 -20.12 -2.98
N ASP A 372 -28.21 -19.59 -2.12
CA ASP A 372 -29.49 -18.96 -2.54
C ASP A 372 -29.20 -17.66 -3.30
N PHE A 373 -28.21 -16.86 -2.85
CA PHE A 373 -27.79 -15.63 -3.55
C PHE A 373 -27.10 -15.92 -4.89
N CYS A 374 -26.46 -17.07 -5.05
CA CYS A 374 -25.92 -17.49 -6.34
C CYS A 374 -26.99 -17.67 -7.42
N GLU A 375 -28.24 -17.99 -7.06
CA GLU A 375 -29.35 -18.04 -8.04
C GLU A 375 -29.65 -16.62 -8.56
N ASP A 376 -29.70 -15.62 -7.69
CA ASP A 376 -29.90 -14.22 -8.10
C ASP A 376 -28.73 -13.73 -8.98
N ILE A 377 -27.49 -14.11 -8.64
CA ILE A 377 -26.31 -13.77 -9.44
C ILE A 377 -26.39 -14.41 -10.84
N LYS A 378 -26.89 -15.65 -10.96
CA LYS A 378 -27.10 -16.30 -12.26
C LYS A 378 -28.12 -15.56 -13.12
N GLU A 379 -29.16 -15.03 -12.51
CA GLU A 379 -30.17 -14.21 -13.21
C GLU A 379 -29.55 -12.89 -13.72
N ILE A 380 -28.72 -12.23 -12.91
CA ILE A 380 -27.99 -11.03 -13.33
C ILE A 380 -27.05 -11.37 -14.49
N ALA A 381 -26.34 -12.49 -14.43
CA ALA A 381 -25.38 -12.90 -15.44
C ALA A 381 -26.01 -13.22 -16.82
N VAL A 382 -27.32 -13.41 -16.90
CA VAL A 382 -28.04 -13.52 -18.18
C VAL A 382 -27.90 -12.25 -19.01
N THR A 383 -27.74 -11.08 -18.36
CA THR A 383 -27.67 -9.78 -19.03
C THR A 383 -26.27 -9.46 -19.58
N GLY A 384 -25.23 -10.19 -19.17
CA GLY A 384 -23.86 -9.98 -19.65
C GLY A 384 -22.81 -10.54 -18.70
N ASN A 385 -21.54 -10.35 -19.08
CA ASN A 385 -20.42 -10.73 -18.25
C ASN A 385 -20.52 -10.06 -16.88
N THR A 386 -20.44 -10.88 -15.84
CA THR A 386 -20.67 -10.48 -14.46
C THR A 386 -19.44 -10.74 -13.61
N TYR A 387 -19.04 -9.74 -12.87
CA TYR A 387 -17.97 -9.81 -11.89
C TYR A 387 -18.57 -9.82 -10.47
N VAL A 388 -18.16 -10.78 -9.66
CA VAL A 388 -18.63 -10.95 -8.28
C VAL A 388 -17.49 -10.66 -7.32
N VAL A 389 -17.67 -9.68 -6.45
CA VAL A 389 -16.72 -9.32 -5.39
C VAL A 389 -17.20 -9.92 -4.08
N ALA A 390 -16.46 -10.89 -3.55
CA ALA A 390 -16.84 -11.63 -2.36
C ALA A 390 -15.92 -11.32 -1.16
N TYR A 391 -16.36 -11.70 0.04
CA TYR A 391 -15.42 -11.80 1.15
C TYR A 391 -14.48 -12.99 0.92
N LYS A 392 -13.19 -12.83 1.21
CA LYS A 392 -12.16 -13.86 1.00
C LYS A 392 -12.52 -15.22 1.59
N ASP A 393 -13.17 -15.23 2.75
CA ASP A 393 -13.54 -16.45 3.44
C ASP A 393 -14.69 -17.21 2.73
N TYR A 394 -15.47 -16.51 1.90
CA TYR A 394 -16.64 -17.05 1.18
C TYR A 394 -16.41 -17.19 -0.33
N GLU A 395 -15.31 -16.67 -0.87
CA GLU A 395 -14.94 -16.80 -2.28
C GLU A 395 -15.02 -18.25 -2.77
N PRO A 396 -14.43 -19.26 -2.07
CA PRO A 396 -14.49 -20.65 -2.52
C PRO A 396 -15.93 -21.22 -2.59
N GLU A 397 -16.83 -20.73 -1.74
CA GLU A 397 -18.24 -21.17 -1.75
C GLU A 397 -18.98 -20.59 -2.97
N TYR A 398 -18.76 -19.30 -3.30
CA TYR A 398 -19.26 -18.70 -4.53
C TYR A 398 -18.71 -19.42 -5.77
N GLU A 399 -17.42 -19.70 -5.82
CA GLU A 399 -16.80 -20.46 -6.91
C GLU A 399 -17.44 -21.82 -7.09
N GLN A 400 -17.71 -22.55 -6.00
CA GLN A 400 -18.34 -23.85 -6.05
C GLN A 400 -19.75 -23.79 -6.66
N HIS A 401 -20.56 -22.81 -6.28
CA HIS A 401 -21.96 -22.69 -6.73
C HIS A 401 -22.09 -22.09 -8.14
N LEU A 402 -21.10 -21.30 -8.59
CA LEU A 402 -21.12 -20.60 -9.87
C LEU A 402 -20.20 -21.25 -10.94
N LYS A 403 -19.49 -22.32 -10.62
CA LYS A 403 -18.50 -23.00 -11.49
C LYS A 403 -18.96 -23.36 -12.90
N ASN A 404 -20.28 -23.53 -13.10
CA ASN A 404 -20.85 -23.94 -14.38
C ASN A 404 -21.36 -22.75 -15.21
N VAL A 405 -21.18 -21.51 -14.73
CA VAL A 405 -21.62 -20.30 -15.42
C VAL A 405 -20.39 -19.64 -16.07
N GLN A 406 -20.34 -19.66 -17.40
CA GLN A 406 -19.12 -19.27 -18.15
C GLN A 406 -18.79 -17.76 -18.14
N ASN A 407 -19.78 -16.91 -17.92
CA ASN A 407 -19.66 -15.46 -17.98
C ASN A 407 -19.59 -14.81 -16.60
N ILE A 408 -19.17 -15.54 -15.57
CA ILE A 408 -18.96 -15.04 -14.21
C ILE A 408 -17.49 -15.14 -13.86
N SER A 409 -16.93 -14.03 -13.37
CA SER A 409 -15.63 -13.94 -12.72
C SER A 409 -15.83 -13.65 -11.23
N ILE A 410 -15.07 -14.31 -10.36
CA ILE A 410 -15.18 -14.15 -8.92
C ILE A 410 -13.81 -13.81 -8.36
N GLU A 411 -13.75 -12.79 -7.52
CA GLU A 411 -12.58 -12.48 -6.71
C GLU A 411 -12.99 -11.89 -5.37
N HIS A 412 -12.06 -11.80 -4.43
CA HIS A 412 -12.35 -11.20 -3.14
C HIS A 412 -11.93 -9.74 -3.07
N TYR A 413 -12.53 -8.99 -2.14
CA TYR A 413 -12.16 -7.61 -1.85
C TYR A 413 -10.64 -7.46 -1.66
N GLY A 414 -10.05 -6.48 -2.37
CA GLY A 414 -8.63 -6.18 -2.35
C GLY A 414 -7.79 -7.00 -3.34
N ALA A 415 -8.31 -8.06 -3.98
CA ALA A 415 -7.61 -8.79 -5.03
C ALA A 415 -7.67 -8.09 -6.40
N THR A 416 -8.63 -7.22 -6.59
CA THR A 416 -9.03 -6.61 -7.86
C THR A 416 -8.30 -5.33 -8.19
N LYS A 417 -7.69 -4.70 -7.21
CA LYS A 417 -6.99 -3.43 -7.39
C LYS A 417 -5.90 -3.56 -8.48
N GLY A 418 -6.06 -2.78 -9.55
CA GLY A 418 -5.16 -2.83 -10.71
C GLY A 418 -5.38 -4.01 -11.67
N ALA A 419 -6.48 -4.75 -11.57
CA ALA A 419 -6.80 -5.91 -12.41
C ALA A 419 -7.46 -5.48 -13.72
N ASN A 420 -6.68 -5.37 -14.78
CA ASN A 420 -7.19 -4.97 -16.12
C ASN A 420 -8.09 -6.04 -16.79
N HIS A 421 -8.02 -7.30 -16.35
CA HIS A 421 -8.80 -8.40 -16.96
C HIS A 421 -10.31 -8.31 -16.66
N LEU A 422 -10.71 -7.46 -15.72
CA LEU A 422 -12.11 -7.26 -15.33
C LEU A 422 -12.85 -6.19 -16.14
N MET A 423 -12.17 -5.49 -17.04
CA MET A 423 -12.73 -4.36 -17.81
C MET A 423 -13.86 -4.73 -18.80
N GLU A 424 -14.01 -6.01 -19.12
CA GLU A 424 -15.05 -6.49 -20.04
C GLU A 424 -16.36 -6.86 -19.33
N ASN A 425 -16.44 -6.72 -18.00
CA ASN A 425 -17.64 -7.03 -17.26
C ASN A 425 -18.68 -5.89 -17.39
N VAL A 426 -19.92 -6.28 -17.61
CA VAL A 426 -21.07 -5.38 -17.73
C VAL A 426 -21.73 -5.19 -16.37
N ASN A 427 -21.73 -6.23 -15.55
CA ASN A 427 -22.31 -6.23 -14.24
C ASN A 427 -21.24 -6.43 -13.16
N ILE A 428 -21.39 -5.74 -12.03
CA ILE A 428 -20.58 -5.93 -10.83
C ILE A 428 -21.55 -6.23 -9.68
N VAL A 429 -21.31 -7.32 -8.99
CA VAL A 429 -22.10 -7.73 -7.81
C VAL A 429 -21.20 -7.71 -6.59
N CYS A 430 -21.39 -6.69 -5.73
CA CYS A 430 -20.72 -6.62 -4.44
C CYS A 430 -21.54 -7.39 -3.40
N THR A 431 -21.02 -8.48 -2.89
CA THR A 431 -21.73 -9.38 -1.97
C THR A 431 -21.74 -8.92 -0.51
N GLY A 432 -21.34 -7.69 -0.26
CA GLY A 432 -21.28 -7.02 1.02
C GLY A 432 -20.48 -5.74 0.92
N ILE A 433 -20.19 -5.13 2.06
CA ILE A 433 -19.28 -3.97 2.14
C ILE A 433 -18.18 -4.31 3.14
N LEU A 434 -16.93 -4.05 2.76
CA LEU A 434 -15.79 -4.36 3.62
C LEU A 434 -15.81 -3.45 4.86
N ASN A 435 -16.00 -4.06 6.02
CA ASN A 435 -15.93 -3.40 7.32
C ASN A 435 -14.70 -3.93 8.08
N LYS A 436 -13.77 -3.05 8.38
CA LYS A 436 -12.47 -3.39 9.01
C LYS A 436 -12.55 -3.46 10.55
N GLY A 437 -13.71 -3.15 11.12
CA GLY A 437 -13.95 -3.19 12.57
C GLY A 437 -13.68 -1.87 13.29
N GLU A 438 -14.23 -1.75 14.50
CA GLU A 438 -14.15 -0.51 15.29
C GLU A 438 -12.70 -0.10 15.65
N PRO A 439 -11.83 -1.01 16.14
CA PRO A 439 -10.46 -0.63 16.49
C PRO A 439 -9.70 -0.02 15.31
N TYR A 440 -9.95 -0.50 14.09
CA TYR A 440 -9.34 0.04 12.89
C TYR A 440 -9.76 1.49 12.64
N TYR A 441 -11.05 1.79 12.70
CA TYR A 441 -11.55 3.13 12.42
C TYR A 441 -11.20 4.13 13.52
N LEU A 442 -11.28 3.71 14.79
CA LEU A 442 -10.90 4.55 15.91
C LEU A 442 -9.40 4.88 15.88
N SER A 443 -8.52 3.89 15.66
CA SER A 443 -7.09 4.13 15.55
C SER A 443 -6.74 5.00 14.35
N LYS A 444 -7.43 4.82 13.23
CA LYS A 444 -7.28 5.67 12.05
C LYS A 444 -7.73 7.11 12.33
N THR A 445 -8.82 7.30 13.07
CA THR A 445 -9.28 8.62 13.48
C THR A 445 -8.26 9.32 14.37
N ILE A 446 -7.71 8.61 15.36
CA ILE A 446 -6.65 9.14 16.20
C ILE A 446 -5.42 9.51 15.38
N ALA A 447 -4.98 8.65 14.47
CA ALA A 447 -3.83 8.92 13.60
C ALA A 447 -4.02 10.19 12.76
N ILE A 448 -5.22 10.41 12.22
CA ILE A 448 -5.53 11.54 11.35
C ILE A 448 -5.77 12.82 12.18
N ASN A 449 -6.55 12.76 13.26
CA ASN A 449 -7.02 13.92 14.00
C ASN A 449 -6.26 14.18 15.31
N GLY A 450 -5.48 13.19 15.78
CA GLY A 450 -4.76 13.25 17.06
C GLY A 450 -5.53 12.64 18.22
N ASP A 451 -6.86 12.66 18.21
CA ASP A 451 -7.73 12.09 19.26
C ASP A 451 -9.13 11.77 18.73
N VAL A 452 -9.96 11.16 19.55
CA VAL A 452 -11.39 10.95 19.36
C VAL A 452 -12.15 11.47 20.59
N ASP A 453 -13.30 12.12 20.36
CA ASP A 453 -14.13 12.67 21.44
C ASP A 453 -14.86 11.58 22.23
N SER A 454 -15.12 10.42 21.60
CA SER A 454 -15.82 9.30 22.22
C SER A 454 -15.50 7.98 21.53
N PHE A 455 -15.21 6.97 22.36
CA PHE A 455 -15.07 5.57 21.87
C PHE A 455 -16.39 4.82 21.80
N GLN A 456 -17.50 5.44 22.17
CA GLN A 456 -18.81 4.78 22.20
C GLN A 456 -19.38 4.59 20.81
N SER A 457 -20.08 3.49 20.64
CA SER A 457 -20.88 3.19 19.45
C SER A 457 -22.27 2.71 19.85
N ASP A 458 -23.26 3.13 19.09
CA ASP A 458 -24.65 2.71 19.27
C ASP A 458 -25.13 1.93 18.05
N THR A 459 -26.04 0.97 18.29
CA THR A 459 -26.69 0.24 17.20
C THR A 459 -28.10 0.80 17.00
N ALA A 460 -28.30 1.48 15.88
CA ALA A 460 -29.59 1.93 15.41
C ALA A 460 -29.92 1.29 14.06
N ASP A 461 -31.15 0.79 13.90
CA ASP A 461 -31.62 0.17 12.66
C ASP A 461 -30.70 -0.94 12.12
N ARG A 462 -30.14 -1.76 13.01
CA ARG A 462 -29.15 -2.82 12.72
C ARG A 462 -27.80 -2.31 12.19
N VAL A 463 -27.56 -1.00 12.23
CA VAL A 463 -26.30 -0.38 11.83
C VAL A 463 -25.58 0.14 13.07
N ARG A 464 -24.34 -0.29 13.27
CA ARG A 464 -23.50 0.20 14.35
C ARG A 464 -22.83 1.51 13.92
N ARG A 465 -23.00 2.56 14.69
CA ARG A 465 -22.48 3.91 14.42
C ARG A 465 -21.67 4.41 15.59
N PHE A 466 -20.56 5.08 15.29
CA PHE A 466 -19.81 5.81 16.32
C PHE A 466 -20.56 7.04 16.79
N SER A 467 -20.49 7.31 18.10
CA SER A 467 -20.98 8.57 18.67
C SER A 467 -20.06 9.74 18.28
N ASP A 468 -18.78 9.48 18.05
CA ASP A 468 -17.84 10.44 17.49
C ASP A 468 -18.11 10.66 16.00
N VAL A 469 -18.36 11.91 15.60
CA VAL A 469 -18.72 12.28 14.23
C VAL A 469 -17.55 12.08 13.28
N SER A 470 -16.32 12.32 13.72
CA SER A 470 -15.12 12.13 12.91
C SER A 470 -14.86 10.65 12.65
N ALA A 471 -15.00 9.82 13.69
CA ALA A 471 -14.83 8.36 13.55
C ALA A 471 -15.88 7.76 12.62
N GLU A 472 -17.13 8.21 12.73
CA GLU A 472 -18.20 7.75 11.82
C GLU A 472 -17.96 8.20 10.37
N SER A 473 -17.51 9.45 10.17
CA SER A 473 -17.16 9.96 8.85
C SER A 473 -15.99 9.18 8.23
N ILE A 474 -14.93 8.94 8.98
CA ILE A 474 -13.78 8.16 8.53
C ILE A 474 -14.19 6.74 8.15
N LYS A 475 -15.04 6.09 8.95
CA LYS A 475 -15.60 4.77 8.63
C LYS A 475 -16.34 4.79 7.30
N ILE A 476 -17.28 5.72 7.13
CA ILE A 476 -18.10 5.80 5.91
C ILE A 476 -17.23 6.06 4.68
N PHE A 477 -16.34 7.05 4.74
CA PHE A 477 -15.49 7.37 3.60
C PHE A 477 -14.47 6.28 3.28
N ASP A 478 -13.90 5.61 4.27
CA ASP A 478 -13.01 4.46 4.05
C ASP A 478 -13.74 3.31 3.34
N MET A 479 -14.97 2.99 3.80
CA MET A 479 -15.81 1.96 3.17
C MET A 479 -16.21 2.34 1.74
N VAL A 480 -16.55 3.61 1.51
CA VAL A 480 -16.89 4.13 0.16
C VAL A 480 -15.66 4.10 -0.75
N THR A 481 -14.50 4.49 -0.25
CA THR A 481 -13.23 4.44 -1.00
C THR A 481 -12.93 3.02 -1.46
N ASP A 482 -13.01 2.04 -0.54
CA ASP A 482 -12.81 0.64 -0.89
C ASP A 482 -13.82 0.16 -1.95
N LEU A 483 -15.10 0.51 -1.79
CA LEU A 483 -16.15 0.12 -2.74
C LEU A 483 -15.93 0.73 -4.14
N VAL A 484 -15.56 2.01 -4.21
CA VAL A 484 -15.29 2.71 -5.49
C VAL A 484 -14.07 2.13 -6.21
N GLN A 485 -13.10 1.63 -5.47
CA GLN A 485 -11.93 0.95 -6.06
C GLN A 485 -12.28 -0.42 -6.67
N GLU A 486 -13.37 -1.06 -6.24
CA GLU A 486 -13.85 -2.32 -6.80
C GLU A 486 -14.74 -2.15 -8.05
N ILE A 487 -15.36 -0.99 -8.23
CA ILE A 487 -16.23 -0.63 -9.37
C ILE A 487 -15.42 0.01 -10.50
#